data_63d3a01b3101b2e9eb64e3f73123939b
#
_entry.id   63d3a01b3101b2e9eb64e3f73123939b
#
_cell.length_a   1.000
_cell.length_b   1.000
_cell.length_c   1.000
_cell.angle_alpha   90.00
_cell.angle_beta   90.00
_cell.angle_gamma   90.00
#
_symmetry.space_group_name_H-M   'P 1'
#
loop_
_entity.id
_entity.type
_entity.pdbx_description
1 polymer ?
#
loop_
_entity_poly.entity_id
_entity_poly.type
_entity_poly.pdbx_seq_one_letter_code
_entity_poly.pdbx_strand_id
1 'polypeptide(L)'
;MTSTPLASAPHRDGYVPFPPHTAAKYRAAGYWTGRPLGDLLRATARRHPLRPALLDAEGPRTYADVDAAADRMAHGLLALGIAPGDRVVVQLPNVPEFLTVLVGLLRAGIIPVLSLPAHRRAEIEHLAGLSEAVGYIVADRVGDFDYRELAATVRDAVPSLRHVLVLGDPGAFTDLRSIPREGGELPEIDPADIALMLVSGGTTGLPKLIARTHDDYVYNATASAAVCELTEDDVYLATLPAAHNFPLACPGILGTLGVGGAVAFVSDPSPENAFAAIERHGVTVTAVVPPLAQLWCAATEWEAADLSSLRLLQVGGARLAEINAKEVTPALGATLQQVFGMAEGLLNYTRLDDPVELLHTTQGRPLSPDDEIRVVDGDGDEVRLGEEGELLTRGPYTIRGYYRAPEHNARAFTPDGFYRSGDLVRRLPSGHVVVSGRIKDVINRGGENISCDELEEHLLAHPAVRHAAAVGLPDPALGEKVCAVLVVDGEMPTLAEIKTFLAARGLATYKLPDVLRRSDQLPITAVGKIDKKALRAEA
;
A
#
# COMPACT_ATOMS: atom_id res chain seq x y z
N MET A 1 -30.55 15.93 -23.41
CA MET A 1 -29.18 16.45 -23.42
C MET A 1 -28.29 15.31 -23.83
N THR A 2 -27.75 15.37 -25.02
CA THR A 2 -26.88 14.33 -25.61
C THR A 2 -25.52 14.41 -24.95
N SER A 3 -25.18 13.43 -24.14
CA SER A 3 -23.85 13.31 -23.53
C SER A 3 -22.82 13.11 -24.65
N THR A 4 -21.92 14.05 -24.78
CA THR A 4 -20.71 13.93 -25.61
C THR A 4 -19.91 12.71 -25.11
N PRO A 5 -19.35 11.88 -26.01
CA PRO A 5 -18.58 10.72 -25.58
C PRO A 5 -17.36 11.16 -24.78
N LEU A 6 -17.16 10.56 -23.62
CA LEU A 6 -16.06 10.75 -22.64
C LEU A 6 -14.63 10.49 -23.19
N ALA A 7 -14.46 10.32 -24.49
CA ALA A 7 -13.25 9.76 -25.13
C ALA A 7 -12.15 10.78 -25.52
N SER A 8 -12.26 12.07 -25.20
CA SER A 8 -11.37 13.09 -25.80
C SER A 8 -10.51 13.93 -24.83
N ALA A 9 -10.53 13.65 -23.54
CA ALA A 9 -9.66 14.39 -22.61
C ALA A 9 -8.24 13.78 -22.61
N PRO A 10 -7.17 14.56 -22.85
CA PRO A 10 -5.79 14.05 -22.98
C PRO A 10 -5.28 13.22 -21.80
N HIS A 11 -5.74 13.50 -20.59
CA HIS A 11 -5.35 12.74 -19.39
C HIS A 11 -5.96 11.33 -19.33
N ARG A 12 -6.99 11.04 -20.14
CA ARG A 12 -7.61 9.70 -20.26
C ARG A 12 -6.92 8.81 -21.31
N ASP A 13 -6.00 9.36 -22.09
CA ASP A 13 -5.24 8.57 -23.06
C ASP A 13 -4.38 7.51 -22.35
N GLY A 14 -4.67 6.23 -22.65
CA GLY A 14 -4.04 5.08 -21.99
C GLY A 14 -4.69 4.62 -20.67
N TYR A 15 -5.76 5.28 -20.21
CA TYR A 15 -6.61 4.78 -19.13
C TYR A 15 -7.63 3.76 -19.66
N VAL A 16 -7.82 2.66 -18.92
CA VAL A 16 -8.83 1.63 -19.23
C VAL A 16 -10.03 1.82 -18.31
N PRO A 17 -11.15 2.37 -18.81
CA PRO A 17 -12.32 2.68 -18.00
C PRO A 17 -13.13 1.44 -17.62
N PHE A 18 -13.90 1.53 -16.55
CA PHE A 18 -14.94 0.56 -16.26
C PHE A 18 -15.98 0.53 -17.37
N PRO A 19 -16.47 -0.68 -17.78
CA PRO A 19 -17.57 -0.78 -18.74
C PRO A 19 -18.81 -0.02 -18.23
N PRO A 20 -19.57 0.70 -19.08
CA PRO A 20 -20.69 1.52 -18.63
C PRO A 20 -21.76 0.77 -17.85
N HIS A 21 -22.04 -0.49 -18.22
CA HIS A 21 -23.01 -1.35 -17.50
C HIS A 21 -22.52 -1.72 -16.10
N THR A 22 -21.21 -1.96 -15.95
CA THR A 22 -20.57 -2.25 -14.65
C THR A 22 -20.62 -1.02 -13.77
N ALA A 23 -20.26 0.15 -14.29
CA ALA A 23 -20.34 1.43 -13.57
C ALA A 23 -21.79 1.72 -13.11
N ALA A 24 -22.79 1.48 -13.96
CA ALA A 24 -24.19 1.63 -13.61
C ALA A 24 -24.61 0.66 -12.49
N LYS A 25 -24.14 -0.60 -12.54
CA LYS A 25 -24.38 -1.60 -11.48
C LYS A 25 -23.86 -1.09 -10.12
N TYR A 26 -22.60 -0.62 -10.06
CA TYR A 26 -21.98 -0.18 -8.81
C TYR A 26 -22.61 1.10 -8.24
N ARG A 27 -23.08 2.02 -9.11
CA ARG A 27 -23.86 3.18 -8.68
C ARG A 27 -25.23 2.77 -8.14
N ALA A 28 -25.93 1.86 -8.81
CA ALA A 28 -27.22 1.35 -8.36
C ALA A 28 -27.11 0.59 -7.03
N ALA A 29 -26.01 -0.11 -6.78
CA ALA A 29 -25.73 -0.78 -5.51
C ALA A 29 -25.31 0.20 -4.38
N GLY A 30 -25.09 1.49 -4.69
CA GLY A 30 -24.69 2.49 -3.72
C GLY A 30 -23.20 2.48 -3.37
N TYR A 31 -22.39 1.68 -4.06
CA TYR A 31 -20.93 1.66 -3.83
C TYR A 31 -20.30 2.96 -4.32
N TRP A 32 -20.69 3.41 -5.48
CA TRP A 32 -20.23 4.64 -6.09
C TRP A 32 -21.24 5.76 -5.88
N THR A 33 -20.92 6.64 -4.95
CA THR A 33 -21.82 7.70 -4.49
C THR A 33 -21.82 8.93 -5.38
N GLY A 34 -20.97 8.99 -6.42
CA GLY A 34 -20.82 10.18 -7.26
C GLY A 34 -20.15 11.35 -6.52
N ARG A 35 -19.39 11.09 -5.47
CA ARG A 35 -18.66 12.11 -4.69
C ARG A 35 -17.21 12.15 -5.15
N PRO A 36 -16.68 13.33 -5.54
CA PRO A 36 -15.25 13.51 -5.74
C PRO A 36 -14.45 13.21 -4.47
N LEU A 37 -13.28 12.57 -4.61
CA LEU A 37 -12.44 12.17 -3.48
C LEU A 37 -12.00 13.36 -2.62
N GLY A 38 -11.72 14.52 -3.24
CA GLY A 38 -11.37 15.76 -2.53
C GLY A 38 -12.50 16.32 -1.65
N ASP A 39 -13.74 15.89 -1.88
CA ASP A 39 -14.92 16.30 -1.09
C ASP A 39 -15.17 15.40 0.13
N LEU A 40 -14.42 14.30 0.28
CA LEU A 40 -14.53 13.44 1.47
C LEU A 40 -14.23 14.24 2.74
N LEU A 41 -13.08 14.94 2.75
CA LEU A 41 -12.69 15.83 3.84
C LEU A 41 -13.68 17.01 4.02
N ARG A 42 -14.09 17.65 2.91
CA ARG A 42 -15.04 18.79 2.94
C ARG A 42 -16.37 18.40 3.58
N ALA A 43 -16.89 17.23 3.24
CA ALA A 43 -18.15 16.74 3.81
C ALA A 43 -18.06 16.57 5.33
N THR A 44 -16.91 16.11 5.83
CA THR A 44 -16.66 15.97 7.26
C THR A 44 -16.43 17.33 7.91
N ALA A 45 -15.67 18.24 7.30
CA ALA A 45 -15.45 19.59 7.79
C ALA A 45 -16.76 20.38 7.97
N ARG A 46 -17.74 20.18 7.09
CA ARG A 46 -19.09 20.79 7.23
C ARG A 46 -19.88 20.23 8.40
N ARG A 47 -19.71 18.94 8.73
CA ARG A 47 -20.43 18.29 9.85
C ARG A 47 -19.76 18.58 11.20
N HIS A 48 -18.42 18.59 11.21
CA HIS A 48 -17.60 18.63 12.42
C HIS A 48 -16.43 19.61 12.29
N PRO A 49 -16.68 20.93 12.03
CA PRO A 49 -15.62 21.89 11.68
C PRO A 49 -14.53 22.04 12.75
N LEU A 50 -14.90 21.90 14.02
CA LEU A 50 -14.00 22.15 15.15
C LEU A 50 -13.32 20.87 15.70
N ARG A 51 -13.66 19.68 15.19
CA ARG A 51 -12.94 18.45 15.59
C ARG A 51 -11.53 18.46 15.02
N PRO A 52 -10.56 17.88 15.74
CA PRO A 52 -9.22 17.70 15.22
C PRO A 52 -9.25 16.77 14.00
N ALA A 53 -8.59 17.17 12.92
CA ALA A 53 -8.35 16.35 11.72
C ALA A 53 -6.90 15.89 11.64
N LEU A 54 -5.97 16.76 12.05
CA LEU A 54 -4.54 16.45 12.10
C LEU A 54 -3.99 16.70 13.51
N LEU A 55 -3.13 15.80 13.96
CA LEU A 55 -2.41 15.90 15.21
C LEU A 55 -0.90 15.91 14.92
N ASP A 56 -0.23 16.96 15.35
CA ASP A 56 1.22 17.11 15.18
C ASP A 56 1.87 17.76 16.44
N ALA A 57 3.16 18.03 16.35
CA ALA A 57 3.93 18.63 17.45
C ALA A 57 3.52 20.09 17.75
N GLU A 58 2.93 20.78 16.78
CA GLU A 58 2.47 22.18 16.91
C GLU A 58 1.07 22.25 17.53
N GLY A 59 0.39 21.11 17.63
CA GLY A 59 -0.95 20.97 18.18
C GLY A 59 -1.98 20.53 17.15
N PRO A 60 -3.24 20.34 17.58
CA PRO A 60 -4.30 19.87 16.70
C PRO A 60 -4.71 20.94 15.68
N ARG A 61 -4.84 20.54 14.41
CA ARG A 61 -5.49 21.33 13.35
C ARG A 61 -6.89 20.79 13.13
N THR A 62 -7.87 21.68 13.14
CA THR A 62 -9.27 21.31 12.97
C THR A 62 -9.60 20.92 11.53
N TYR A 63 -10.74 20.25 11.34
CA TYR A 63 -11.27 19.98 10.01
C TYR A 63 -11.46 21.26 9.18
N ALA A 64 -11.91 22.36 9.79
CA ALA A 64 -12.06 23.65 9.12
C ALA A 64 -10.71 24.21 8.66
N ASP A 65 -9.66 24.09 9.48
CA ASP A 65 -8.32 24.56 9.15
C ASP A 65 -7.73 23.79 7.96
N VAL A 66 -7.85 22.45 7.99
CA VAL A 66 -7.34 21.56 6.95
C VAL A 66 -8.13 21.73 5.65
N ASP A 67 -9.45 21.86 5.72
CA ASP A 67 -10.32 22.11 4.58
C ASP A 67 -9.97 23.41 3.86
N ALA A 68 -9.80 24.50 4.62
CA ALA A 68 -9.39 25.79 4.09
C ALA A 68 -7.94 25.77 3.54
N ALA A 69 -7.03 25.02 4.18
CA ALA A 69 -5.67 24.87 3.68
C ALA A 69 -5.63 24.12 2.35
N ALA A 70 -6.45 23.09 2.17
CA ALA A 70 -6.59 22.35 0.93
C ALA A 70 -7.16 23.21 -0.21
N ASP A 71 -8.15 24.08 0.07
CA ASP A 71 -8.66 25.03 -0.93
C ASP A 71 -7.59 26.04 -1.35
N ARG A 72 -6.85 26.59 -0.39
CA ARG A 72 -5.73 27.49 -0.70
C ARG A 72 -4.65 26.81 -1.56
N MET A 73 -4.37 25.53 -1.28
CA MET A 73 -3.43 24.72 -2.09
C MET A 73 -3.94 24.54 -3.51
N ALA A 74 -5.24 24.19 -3.68
CA ALA A 74 -5.86 24.05 -5.00
C ALA A 74 -5.77 25.34 -5.83
N HIS A 75 -6.13 26.48 -5.24
CA HIS A 75 -6.02 27.79 -5.90
C HIS A 75 -4.58 28.11 -6.29
N GLY A 76 -3.63 27.82 -5.41
CA GLY A 76 -2.21 28.06 -5.69
C GLY A 76 -1.68 27.27 -6.86
N LEU A 77 -2.03 25.99 -6.94
CA LEU A 77 -1.63 25.12 -8.05
C LEU A 77 -2.24 25.59 -9.39
N LEU A 78 -3.51 25.96 -9.39
CA LEU A 78 -4.19 26.52 -10.58
C LEU A 78 -3.56 27.85 -11.00
N ALA A 79 -3.21 28.72 -10.05
CA ALA A 79 -2.56 30.02 -10.32
C ALA A 79 -1.15 29.87 -10.92
N LEU A 80 -0.45 28.75 -10.67
CA LEU A 80 0.80 28.42 -11.34
C LEU A 80 0.62 27.97 -12.79
N GLY A 81 -0.64 27.81 -13.26
CA GLY A 81 -0.96 27.33 -14.60
C GLY A 81 -0.96 25.81 -14.74
N ILE A 82 -0.99 25.07 -13.61
CA ILE A 82 -1.26 23.64 -13.63
C ILE A 82 -2.77 23.44 -13.79
N ALA A 83 -3.18 22.80 -14.87
CA ALA A 83 -4.58 22.71 -15.26
C ALA A 83 -5.26 21.42 -14.75
N PRO A 84 -6.60 21.38 -14.64
CA PRO A 84 -7.33 20.14 -14.41
C PRO A 84 -6.96 19.08 -15.47
N GLY A 85 -6.73 17.83 -15.00
CA GLY A 85 -6.24 16.73 -15.83
C GLY A 85 -4.72 16.66 -15.97
N ASP A 86 -3.97 17.67 -15.57
CA ASP A 86 -2.51 17.58 -15.51
C ASP A 86 -2.06 16.60 -14.41
N ARG A 87 -0.91 15.96 -14.62
CA ARG A 87 -0.32 15.03 -13.66
C ARG A 87 0.81 15.72 -12.91
N VAL A 88 0.86 15.47 -11.59
CA VAL A 88 1.90 16.00 -10.71
C VAL A 88 2.46 14.86 -9.88
N VAL A 89 3.76 14.61 -9.99
CA VAL A 89 4.43 13.64 -9.11
C VAL A 89 4.51 14.21 -7.70
N VAL A 90 4.09 13.43 -6.72
CA VAL A 90 4.16 13.81 -5.29
C VAL A 90 5.07 12.83 -4.58
N GLN A 91 6.19 13.33 -4.07
CA GLN A 91 7.18 12.56 -3.31
C GLN A 91 7.48 13.26 -1.99
N LEU A 92 6.57 13.12 -1.05
CA LEU A 92 6.68 13.71 0.28
C LEU A 92 6.82 12.61 1.35
N PRO A 93 7.56 12.86 2.43
CA PRO A 93 7.57 11.99 3.60
C PRO A 93 6.22 12.04 4.34
N ASN A 94 6.10 11.30 5.44
CA ASN A 94 4.94 11.36 6.33
C ASN A 94 4.93 12.67 7.11
N VAL A 95 4.33 13.69 6.52
CA VAL A 95 4.17 15.03 7.09
C VAL A 95 2.74 15.53 6.87
N PRO A 96 2.22 16.41 7.74
CA PRO A 96 0.86 16.94 7.60
C PRO A 96 0.58 17.62 6.26
N GLU A 97 1.59 18.24 5.66
CA GLU A 97 1.48 18.89 4.35
C GLU A 97 1.13 17.91 3.22
N PHE A 98 1.48 16.62 3.35
CA PHE A 98 1.07 15.60 2.40
C PHE A 98 -0.45 15.60 2.20
N LEU A 99 -1.22 15.68 3.29
CA LEU A 99 -2.69 15.70 3.21
C LEU A 99 -3.21 16.95 2.49
N THR A 100 -2.71 18.13 2.82
CA THR A 100 -3.16 19.37 2.20
C THR A 100 -2.78 19.47 0.72
N VAL A 101 -1.62 18.94 0.35
CA VAL A 101 -1.18 18.80 -1.06
C VAL A 101 -2.09 17.83 -1.81
N LEU A 102 -2.31 16.63 -1.27
CA LEU A 102 -3.15 15.61 -1.89
C LEU A 102 -4.57 16.13 -2.14
N VAL A 103 -5.23 16.65 -1.08
CA VAL A 103 -6.61 17.15 -1.20
C VAL A 103 -6.68 18.39 -2.10
N GLY A 104 -5.67 19.26 -2.07
CA GLY A 104 -5.58 20.42 -2.95
C GLY A 104 -5.50 20.02 -4.43
N LEU A 105 -4.65 19.05 -4.78
CA LEU A 105 -4.55 18.50 -6.14
C LEU A 105 -5.89 17.90 -6.59
N LEU A 106 -6.52 17.08 -5.74
CA LEU A 106 -7.81 16.45 -6.03
C LEU A 106 -8.93 17.47 -6.29
N ARG A 107 -8.96 18.57 -5.52
CA ARG A 107 -9.95 19.65 -5.69
C ARG A 107 -9.69 20.54 -6.91
N ALA A 108 -8.43 20.68 -7.29
CA ALA A 108 -8.05 21.37 -8.52
C ALA A 108 -8.27 20.51 -9.78
N GLY A 109 -8.70 19.25 -9.63
CA GLY A 109 -8.80 18.30 -10.75
C GLY A 109 -7.44 17.87 -11.30
N ILE A 110 -6.36 18.10 -10.54
CA ILE A 110 -4.99 17.73 -10.90
C ILE A 110 -4.73 16.33 -10.36
N ILE A 111 -4.15 15.46 -11.18
CA ILE A 111 -3.96 14.06 -10.87
C ILE A 111 -2.61 13.84 -10.17
N PRO A 112 -2.56 13.56 -8.85
CA PRO A 112 -1.32 13.19 -8.18
C PRO A 112 -0.85 11.81 -8.62
N VAL A 113 0.44 11.70 -8.97
CA VAL A 113 1.17 10.45 -9.15
C VAL A 113 1.94 10.22 -7.85
N LEU A 114 1.45 9.31 -7.03
CA LEU A 114 1.92 9.12 -5.66
C LEU A 114 3.19 8.28 -5.62
N SER A 115 4.31 8.93 -5.40
CA SER A 115 5.64 8.31 -5.35
C SER A 115 6.14 8.17 -3.91
N LEU A 116 6.90 7.10 -3.65
CA LEU A 116 7.44 6.83 -2.33
C LEU A 116 8.72 7.66 -2.07
N PRO A 117 8.98 8.08 -0.83
CA PRO A 117 10.23 8.77 -0.48
C PRO A 117 11.50 7.99 -0.85
N ALA A 118 11.43 6.66 -0.86
CA ALA A 118 12.56 5.81 -1.22
C ALA A 118 12.87 5.73 -2.72
N HIS A 119 11.96 6.18 -3.60
CA HIS A 119 12.22 6.21 -5.03
C HIS A 119 13.37 7.17 -5.35
N ARG A 120 14.12 6.83 -6.39
CA ARG A 120 15.27 7.60 -6.84
C ARG A 120 15.11 7.96 -8.32
N ARG A 121 16.19 8.34 -8.95
CA ARG A 121 16.21 8.87 -10.31
C ARG A 121 15.48 7.96 -11.31
N ALA A 122 15.80 6.67 -11.32
CA ALA A 122 15.24 5.74 -12.31
C ALA A 122 13.71 5.65 -12.25
N GLU A 123 13.17 5.55 -11.04
CA GLU A 123 11.72 5.47 -10.82
C GLU A 123 11.06 6.82 -11.13
N ILE A 124 11.59 7.93 -10.64
CA ILE A 124 10.97 9.25 -10.79
C ILE A 124 10.99 9.71 -12.24
N GLU A 125 12.11 9.58 -12.97
CA GLU A 125 12.17 9.87 -14.41
C GLU A 125 11.14 9.04 -15.19
N HIS A 126 11.04 7.75 -14.88
CA HIS A 126 10.08 6.86 -15.51
C HIS A 126 8.63 7.27 -15.22
N LEU A 127 8.27 7.49 -13.92
CA LEU A 127 6.92 7.87 -13.52
C LEU A 127 6.51 9.22 -14.12
N ALA A 128 7.40 10.20 -14.06
CA ALA A 128 7.16 11.54 -14.62
C ALA A 128 7.02 11.49 -16.15
N GLY A 129 7.88 10.73 -16.83
CA GLY A 129 7.80 10.54 -18.29
C GLY A 129 6.55 9.80 -18.72
N LEU A 130 6.24 8.65 -18.09
CA LEU A 130 5.07 7.83 -18.43
C LEU A 130 3.76 8.57 -18.21
N SER A 131 3.66 9.35 -17.13
CA SER A 131 2.49 10.16 -16.82
C SER A 131 2.46 11.48 -17.57
N GLU A 132 3.54 11.88 -18.27
CA GLU A 132 3.72 13.22 -18.83
C GLU A 132 3.47 14.30 -17.76
N ALA A 133 4.04 14.10 -16.57
CA ALA A 133 3.84 15.01 -15.46
C ALA A 133 4.35 16.41 -15.79
N VAL A 134 3.57 17.43 -15.43
CA VAL A 134 3.95 18.83 -15.60
C VAL A 134 4.55 19.43 -14.33
N GLY A 135 4.33 18.78 -13.18
CA GLY A 135 4.79 19.22 -11.87
C GLY A 135 5.40 18.08 -11.05
N TYR A 136 6.30 18.47 -10.14
CA TYR A 136 6.91 17.60 -9.16
C TYR A 136 6.92 18.30 -7.80
N ILE A 137 6.22 17.74 -6.83
CA ILE A 137 6.16 18.22 -5.44
C ILE A 137 7.02 17.31 -4.59
N VAL A 138 8.02 17.88 -3.91
CA VAL A 138 9.04 17.13 -3.19
C VAL A 138 9.45 17.87 -1.91
N ALA A 139 9.97 17.14 -0.91
CA ALA A 139 10.66 17.75 0.23
C ALA A 139 12.06 18.22 -0.20
N ASP A 140 12.67 19.13 0.56
CA ASP A 140 14.07 19.49 0.37
C ASP A 140 15.00 18.35 0.74
N ARG A 141 14.83 17.80 1.96
CA ARG A 141 15.63 16.70 2.50
C ARG A 141 14.77 15.70 3.28
N VAL A 142 15.16 14.42 3.22
CA VAL A 142 14.68 13.38 4.13
C VAL A 142 15.90 12.57 4.56
N GLY A 143 16.24 12.58 5.83
CA GLY A 143 17.52 12.10 6.32
C GLY A 143 18.68 12.86 5.62
N ASP A 144 19.66 12.13 5.16
CA ASP A 144 20.83 12.69 4.47
C ASP A 144 20.62 12.95 2.98
N PHE A 145 19.45 12.54 2.40
CA PHE A 145 19.22 12.65 0.97
C PHE A 145 18.62 14.01 0.58
N ASP A 146 19.27 14.72 -0.36
CA ASP A 146 18.81 15.98 -0.94
C ASP A 146 17.95 15.72 -2.19
N TYR A 147 16.64 15.92 -2.06
CA TYR A 147 15.70 15.70 -3.16
C TYR A 147 15.71 16.82 -4.20
N ARG A 148 16.31 17.99 -3.89
CA ARG A 148 16.45 19.09 -4.86
C ARG A 148 17.41 18.71 -5.99
N GLU A 149 18.48 17.97 -5.69
CA GLU A 149 19.42 17.45 -6.70
C GLU A 149 18.72 16.43 -7.60
N LEU A 150 17.91 15.55 -7.01
CA LEU A 150 17.06 14.62 -7.76
C LEU A 150 16.09 15.38 -8.66
N ALA A 151 15.39 16.38 -8.13
CA ALA A 151 14.42 17.19 -8.87
C ALA A 151 15.05 17.95 -10.04
N ALA A 152 16.27 18.49 -9.88
CA ALA A 152 17.03 19.12 -10.95
C ALA A 152 17.30 18.12 -12.09
N THR A 153 17.80 16.93 -11.73
CA THR A 153 18.12 15.88 -12.70
C THR A 153 16.87 15.42 -13.46
N VAL A 154 15.77 15.17 -12.75
CA VAL A 154 14.50 14.72 -13.35
C VAL A 154 13.90 15.79 -14.25
N ARG A 155 13.90 17.06 -13.84
CA ARG A 155 13.42 18.18 -14.66
C ARG A 155 14.17 18.28 -15.99
N ASP A 156 15.50 18.12 -15.94
CA ASP A 156 16.33 18.21 -17.14
C ASP A 156 16.12 17.02 -18.09
N ALA A 157 15.72 15.85 -17.55
CA ALA A 157 15.46 14.62 -18.32
C ALA A 157 14.01 14.51 -18.86
N VAL A 158 13.03 15.18 -18.23
CA VAL A 158 11.59 15.05 -18.55
C VAL A 158 11.06 16.37 -19.10
N PRO A 159 10.90 16.52 -20.44
CA PRO A 159 10.54 17.79 -21.07
C PRO A 159 9.16 18.35 -20.67
N SER A 160 8.22 17.50 -20.23
CA SER A 160 6.90 17.94 -19.75
C SER A 160 6.96 18.62 -18.38
N LEU A 161 8.01 18.37 -17.58
CA LEU A 161 8.12 18.82 -16.20
C LEU A 161 8.53 20.30 -16.12
N ARG A 162 7.55 21.17 -15.93
CA ARG A 162 7.72 22.64 -15.89
C ARG A 162 7.82 23.22 -14.48
N HIS A 163 7.16 22.57 -13.52
CA HIS A 163 7.02 23.07 -12.15
C HIS A 163 7.69 22.10 -11.16
N VAL A 164 8.63 22.61 -10.37
CA VAL A 164 9.18 21.90 -9.20
C VAL A 164 8.84 22.71 -7.97
N LEU A 165 8.06 22.13 -7.06
CA LEU A 165 7.60 22.74 -5.82
C LEU A 165 8.25 22.01 -4.65
N VAL A 166 8.95 22.73 -3.80
CA VAL A 166 9.72 22.14 -2.70
C VAL A 166 9.12 22.53 -1.36
N LEU A 167 8.87 21.55 -0.54
CA LEU A 167 8.54 21.72 0.88
C LEU A 167 9.82 21.76 1.69
N GLY A 168 10.12 22.89 2.33
CA GLY A 168 11.34 23.14 3.07
C GLY A 168 12.14 24.30 2.45
N ASP A 169 13.45 24.17 2.36
CA ASP A 169 14.32 25.12 1.65
C ASP A 169 14.24 24.86 0.13
N PRO A 170 13.67 25.77 -0.66
CA PRO A 170 13.43 25.53 -2.08
C PRO A 170 14.69 25.56 -2.94
N GLY A 171 15.78 26.16 -2.47
CA GLY A 171 16.96 26.40 -3.28
C GLY A 171 16.62 27.21 -4.54
N ALA A 172 16.87 26.64 -5.72
CA ALA A 172 16.59 27.25 -7.02
C ALA A 172 15.15 27.02 -7.53
N PHE A 173 14.32 26.32 -6.76
CA PHE A 173 12.95 25.96 -7.15
C PHE A 173 11.89 26.84 -6.47
N THR A 174 10.63 26.56 -6.71
CA THR A 174 9.53 27.28 -6.07
C THR A 174 9.25 26.72 -4.68
N ASP A 175 9.20 27.59 -3.66
CA ASP A 175 8.74 27.19 -2.34
C ASP A 175 7.23 26.85 -2.38
N LEU A 176 6.88 25.65 -2.00
CA LEU A 176 5.49 25.18 -1.93
C LEU A 176 4.62 26.05 -1.01
N ARG A 177 5.21 26.70 -0.01
CA ARG A 177 4.52 27.60 0.93
C ARG A 177 4.27 29.00 0.34
N SER A 178 5.00 29.40 -0.70
CA SER A 178 4.95 30.74 -1.31
C SER A 178 3.99 30.83 -2.49
N ILE A 179 3.37 29.73 -2.95
CA ILE A 179 2.42 29.75 -4.06
C ILE A 179 1.21 30.61 -3.71
N PRO A 180 0.58 31.30 -4.72
CA PRO A 180 -0.63 32.10 -4.49
C PRO A 180 -1.72 31.27 -3.80
N ARG A 181 -2.47 31.89 -2.89
CA ARG A 181 -3.43 31.16 -2.07
C ARG A 181 -4.86 31.67 -2.18
N GLU A 182 -5.07 32.57 -3.12
CA GLU A 182 -6.37 33.16 -3.45
C GLU A 182 -6.74 32.82 -4.89
N GLY A 183 -8.00 32.55 -5.15
CA GLY A 183 -8.49 32.19 -6.49
C GLY A 183 -10.00 32.29 -6.60
N GLY A 184 -10.51 32.01 -7.80
CA GLY A 184 -11.93 31.94 -8.10
C GLY A 184 -12.59 30.63 -7.66
N GLU A 185 -13.63 30.22 -8.39
CA GLU A 185 -14.27 28.92 -8.16
C GLU A 185 -13.34 27.78 -8.58
N LEU A 186 -13.34 26.71 -7.79
CA LEU A 186 -12.65 25.46 -8.13
C LEU A 186 -13.43 24.71 -9.22
N PRO A 187 -12.75 23.93 -10.06
CA PRO A 187 -13.41 23.19 -11.14
C PRO A 187 -14.39 22.15 -10.60
N GLU A 188 -15.44 21.89 -11.36
CA GLU A 188 -16.32 20.75 -11.13
C GLU A 188 -15.59 19.45 -11.54
N ILE A 189 -15.59 18.46 -10.66
CA ILE A 189 -14.89 17.18 -10.83
C ILE A 189 -15.88 16.08 -11.17
N ASP A 190 -15.67 15.38 -12.29
CA ASP A 190 -16.42 14.16 -12.63
C ASP A 190 -15.94 13.00 -11.76
N PRO A 191 -16.80 12.39 -10.91
CA PRO A 191 -16.39 11.25 -10.06
C PRO A 191 -15.91 10.02 -10.83
N ALA A 192 -16.26 9.89 -12.10
CA ALA A 192 -15.78 8.81 -12.97
C ALA A 192 -14.38 9.05 -13.54
N ASP A 193 -13.81 10.24 -13.31
CA ASP A 193 -12.48 10.58 -13.80
C ASP A 193 -11.36 10.03 -12.89
N ILE A 194 -10.14 10.07 -13.40
CA ILE A 194 -8.96 9.65 -12.64
C ILE A 194 -8.75 10.63 -11.47
N ALA A 195 -8.82 10.11 -10.25
CA ALA A 195 -8.53 10.87 -9.04
C ALA A 195 -7.04 10.95 -8.76
N LEU A 196 -6.37 9.82 -8.83
CA LEU A 196 -4.95 9.68 -8.50
C LEU A 196 -4.34 8.47 -9.21
N MET A 197 -3.02 8.44 -9.26
CA MET A 197 -2.26 7.29 -9.74
C MET A 197 -1.38 6.75 -8.61
N LEU A 198 -1.62 5.49 -8.24
CA LEU A 198 -0.73 4.74 -7.37
C LEU A 198 0.38 4.09 -8.20
N VAL A 199 1.43 3.65 -7.51
CA VAL A 199 2.59 3.01 -8.14
C VAL A 199 2.62 1.54 -7.75
N SER A 200 2.71 0.64 -8.74
CA SER A 200 2.80 -0.79 -8.47
C SER A 200 4.09 -1.15 -7.75
N GLY A 201 4.00 -2.02 -6.74
CA GLY A 201 5.15 -2.56 -6.00
C GLY A 201 5.94 -3.65 -6.76
N GLY A 202 5.95 -3.63 -8.10
CA GLY A 202 6.54 -4.70 -8.90
C GLY A 202 8.03 -4.93 -8.63
N THR A 203 8.40 -6.16 -8.29
CA THR A 203 9.79 -6.58 -8.06
C THR A 203 10.57 -6.80 -9.36
N THR A 204 9.89 -6.78 -10.53
CA THR A 204 10.49 -7.02 -11.84
C THR A 204 10.19 -5.87 -12.80
N GLY A 205 11.21 -5.06 -13.09
CA GLY A 205 11.13 -3.95 -14.04
C GLY A 205 10.73 -2.61 -13.40
N LEU A 206 10.47 -1.61 -14.26
CA LEU A 206 10.05 -0.28 -13.83
C LEU A 206 8.60 -0.32 -13.31
N PRO A 207 8.27 0.50 -12.30
CA PRO A 207 6.94 0.53 -11.71
C PRO A 207 5.87 0.96 -12.73
N LYS A 208 4.65 0.41 -12.58
CA LYS A 208 3.51 0.77 -13.41
C LYS A 208 2.58 1.73 -12.69
N LEU A 209 1.84 2.53 -13.44
CA LEU A 209 0.85 3.45 -12.92
C LEU A 209 -0.52 2.79 -12.82
N ILE A 210 -1.10 2.84 -11.64
CA ILE A 210 -2.41 2.31 -11.28
C ILE A 210 -3.36 3.50 -11.16
N ALA A 211 -4.11 3.78 -12.23
CA ALA A 211 -5.07 4.87 -12.25
C ALA A 211 -6.35 4.48 -11.48
N ARG A 212 -6.70 5.27 -10.45
CA ARG A 212 -7.88 5.07 -9.62
C ARG A 212 -8.84 6.24 -9.84
N THR A 213 -10.13 5.97 -9.97
CA THR A 213 -11.16 6.99 -10.10
C THR A 213 -11.58 7.55 -8.75
N HIS A 214 -12.25 8.70 -8.74
CA HIS A 214 -12.86 9.22 -7.51
C HIS A 214 -13.91 8.25 -6.97
N ASP A 215 -14.80 7.72 -7.84
CA ASP A 215 -15.86 6.77 -7.46
C ASP A 215 -15.28 5.53 -6.76
N ASP A 216 -14.31 4.85 -7.37
CA ASP A 216 -13.77 3.60 -6.84
C ASP A 216 -12.94 3.81 -5.57
N TYR A 217 -12.20 4.92 -5.48
CA TYR A 217 -11.31 5.15 -4.35
C TYR A 217 -12.03 5.72 -3.13
N VAL A 218 -13.11 6.47 -3.32
CA VAL A 218 -14.04 6.82 -2.21
C VAL A 218 -14.65 5.56 -1.62
N TYR A 219 -15.11 4.63 -2.47
CA TYR A 219 -15.65 3.35 -2.00
C TYR A 219 -14.59 2.54 -1.26
N ASN A 220 -13.39 2.40 -1.83
CA ASN A 220 -12.26 1.72 -1.18
C ASN A 220 -12.03 2.24 0.25
N ALA A 221 -11.92 3.55 0.43
CA ALA A 221 -11.64 4.16 1.74
C ALA A 221 -12.82 4.00 2.72
N THR A 222 -14.05 4.26 2.27
CA THR A 222 -15.24 4.24 3.16
C THR A 222 -15.65 2.83 3.54
N ALA A 223 -15.59 1.87 2.63
CA ALA A 223 -15.87 0.47 2.93
C ALA A 223 -14.81 -0.13 3.87
N SER A 224 -13.53 0.24 3.68
CA SER A 224 -12.46 -0.15 4.60
C SER A 224 -12.66 0.41 5.99
N ALA A 225 -13.07 1.68 6.12
CA ALA A 225 -13.40 2.29 7.42
C ALA A 225 -14.54 1.54 8.12
N ALA A 226 -15.58 1.14 7.37
CA ALA A 226 -16.71 0.38 7.92
C ALA A 226 -16.29 -1.01 8.43
N VAL A 227 -15.43 -1.74 7.68
CA VAL A 227 -14.92 -3.07 8.09
C VAL A 227 -14.02 -2.99 9.31
N CYS A 228 -13.31 -1.88 9.51
CA CYS A 228 -12.47 -1.62 10.68
C CYS A 228 -13.24 -0.98 11.83
N GLU A 229 -14.56 -0.81 11.67
CA GLU A 229 -15.45 -0.17 12.65
C GLU A 229 -14.90 1.18 13.13
N LEU A 230 -14.38 1.98 12.17
CA LEU A 230 -13.87 3.30 12.50
C LEU A 230 -15.02 4.26 12.83
N THR A 231 -14.78 5.09 13.83
CA THR A 231 -15.68 6.13 14.29
C THR A 231 -14.98 7.50 14.29
N GLU A 232 -15.71 8.53 14.62
CA GLU A 232 -15.17 9.88 14.78
C GLU A 232 -14.21 10.04 15.97
N ASP A 233 -14.16 9.08 16.86
CA ASP A 233 -13.28 9.09 18.03
C ASP A 233 -11.95 8.38 17.77
N ASP A 234 -11.77 7.79 16.58
CA ASP A 234 -10.54 7.11 16.23
C ASP A 234 -9.43 8.08 15.81
N VAL A 235 -8.21 7.74 16.21
CA VAL A 235 -6.98 8.41 15.80
C VAL A 235 -6.11 7.41 15.05
N TYR A 236 -5.85 7.69 13.77
CA TYR A 236 -5.00 6.87 12.93
C TYR A 236 -3.56 7.39 12.91
N LEU A 237 -2.57 6.54 13.18
CA LEU A 237 -1.15 6.85 13.02
C LEU A 237 -0.65 6.35 11.68
N ALA A 238 -0.21 7.24 10.80
CA ALA A 238 0.43 6.89 9.54
C ALA A 238 1.92 6.57 9.77
N THR A 239 2.24 5.28 9.89
CA THR A 239 3.60 4.75 10.10
C THR A 239 4.27 4.33 8.81
N LEU A 240 3.50 3.81 7.86
CA LEU A 240 3.97 3.46 6.53
C LEU A 240 3.91 4.68 5.61
N PRO A 241 4.66 4.71 4.49
CA PRO A 241 4.66 5.86 3.57
C PRO A 241 3.26 6.27 3.12
N ALA A 242 2.82 7.48 3.43
CA ALA A 242 1.45 7.97 3.21
C ALA A 242 1.00 7.88 1.73
N ALA A 243 1.95 7.92 0.80
CA ALA A 243 1.70 7.74 -0.63
C ALA A 243 1.37 6.28 -1.04
N HIS A 244 1.53 5.31 -0.13
CA HIS A 244 1.19 3.91 -0.39
C HIS A 244 -0.29 3.65 -0.12
N ASN A 245 -0.94 2.80 -0.94
CA ASN A 245 -2.37 2.49 -0.82
C ASN A 245 -2.80 2.06 0.57
N PHE A 246 -2.00 1.25 1.27
CA PHE A 246 -2.35 0.68 2.56
C PHE A 246 -2.56 1.77 3.64
N PRO A 247 -1.60 2.65 3.97
CA PRO A 247 -1.83 3.72 4.94
C PRO A 247 -2.72 4.85 4.39
N LEU A 248 -2.90 4.96 3.07
CA LEU A 248 -3.71 6.02 2.49
C LEU A 248 -5.21 5.74 2.60
N ALA A 249 -5.66 4.52 2.24
CA ALA A 249 -7.08 4.24 2.05
C ALA A 249 -7.55 2.84 2.48
N CYS A 250 -6.81 2.11 3.37
CA CYS A 250 -7.19 0.75 3.79
C CYS A 250 -7.26 0.55 5.32
N PRO A 251 -8.10 1.24 6.09
CA PRO A 251 -8.86 2.47 5.82
C PRO A 251 -7.96 3.71 5.78
N GLY A 252 -6.86 3.69 6.53
CA GLY A 252 -5.80 4.67 6.56
C GLY A 252 -6.27 6.11 6.77
N ILE A 253 -5.50 7.03 6.19
CA ILE A 253 -5.73 8.48 6.28
C ILE A 253 -7.13 8.86 5.79
N LEU A 254 -7.51 8.42 4.58
CA LEU A 254 -8.76 8.84 3.95
C LEU A 254 -10.00 8.23 4.63
N GLY A 255 -9.94 6.96 5.03
CA GLY A 255 -11.04 6.32 5.74
C GLY A 255 -11.30 6.95 7.09
N THR A 256 -10.24 7.23 7.86
CA THR A 256 -10.34 7.90 9.17
C THR A 256 -10.92 9.31 9.05
N LEU A 257 -10.43 10.11 8.10
CA LEU A 257 -10.96 11.46 7.87
C LEU A 257 -12.40 11.43 7.34
N GLY A 258 -12.79 10.41 6.60
CA GLY A 258 -14.15 10.24 6.08
C GLY A 258 -15.20 10.04 7.19
N VAL A 259 -14.84 9.37 8.28
CA VAL A 259 -15.72 9.14 9.44
C VAL A 259 -15.68 10.27 10.48
N GLY A 260 -14.68 11.14 10.43
CA GLY A 260 -14.55 12.27 11.39
C GLY A 260 -13.45 12.09 12.43
N GLY A 261 -12.65 11.04 12.31
CA GLY A 261 -11.50 10.78 13.16
C GLY A 261 -10.29 11.68 12.85
N ALA A 262 -9.23 11.55 13.62
CA ALA A 262 -8.00 12.33 13.46
C ALA A 262 -6.85 11.49 12.90
N VAL A 263 -5.88 12.14 12.26
CA VAL A 263 -4.68 11.50 11.72
C VAL A 263 -3.43 12.13 12.33
N ALA A 264 -2.50 11.30 12.75
CA ALA A 264 -1.14 11.68 13.10
C ALA A 264 -0.15 11.06 12.12
N PHE A 265 0.98 11.72 11.91
CA PHE A 265 2.05 11.23 11.04
C PHE A 265 3.31 10.99 11.87
N VAL A 266 4.00 9.89 11.57
CA VAL A 266 5.36 9.65 12.04
C VAL A 266 6.26 9.36 10.84
N SER A 267 7.39 10.08 10.78
CA SER A 267 8.34 9.95 9.66
C SER A 267 9.26 8.73 9.81
N ASP A 268 9.49 8.31 11.05
CA ASP A 268 10.26 7.12 11.41
C ASP A 268 9.39 6.20 12.28
N PRO A 269 8.99 5.01 11.78
CA PRO A 269 8.12 4.08 12.49
C PRO A 269 8.83 3.20 13.53
N SER A 270 10.08 3.57 13.94
CA SER A 270 10.76 2.89 15.03
C SER A 270 9.89 2.87 16.30
N PRO A 271 10.02 1.84 17.15
CA PRO A 271 9.24 1.75 18.39
C PRO A 271 9.27 3.01 19.23
N GLU A 272 10.46 3.60 19.43
CA GLU A 272 10.64 4.83 20.20
C GLU A 272 9.73 5.96 19.69
N ASN A 273 9.74 6.23 18.39
CA ASN A 273 8.96 7.32 17.82
C ASN A 273 7.48 7.00 17.71
N ALA A 274 7.15 5.77 17.30
CA ALA A 274 5.77 5.35 17.12
C ALA A 274 5.02 5.23 18.45
N PHE A 275 5.64 4.64 19.48
CA PHE A 275 5.03 4.47 20.79
C PHE A 275 4.85 5.83 21.49
N ALA A 276 5.85 6.72 21.38
CA ALA A 276 5.68 8.10 21.86
C ALA A 276 4.54 8.86 21.15
N ALA A 277 4.32 8.60 19.86
CA ALA A 277 3.19 9.19 19.12
C ALA A 277 1.85 8.57 19.54
N ILE A 278 1.80 7.23 19.80
CA ILE A 278 0.60 6.54 20.31
C ILE A 278 0.19 7.13 21.65
N GLU A 279 1.10 7.23 22.61
CA GLU A 279 0.82 7.80 23.93
C GLU A 279 0.41 9.26 23.86
N ARG A 280 1.18 10.08 23.10
CA ARG A 280 0.94 11.53 22.99
C ARG A 280 -0.40 11.87 22.39
N HIS A 281 -0.82 11.15 21.35
CA HIS A 281 -2.00 11.49 20.55
C HIS A 281 -3.21 10.61 20.83
N GLY A 282 -3.07 9.61 21.71
CA GLY A 282 -4.13 8.65 21.99
C GLY A 282 -4.50 7.84 20.74
N VAL A 283 -3.49 7.37 20.00
CA VAL A 283 -3.71 6.62 18.76
C VAL A 283 -4.48 5.34 19.02
N THR A 284 -5.54 5.13 18.24
CA THR A 284 -6.41 3.96 18.38
C THR A 284 -6.17 2.91 17.29
N VAL A 285 -5.69 3.33 16.11
CA VAL A 285 -5.52 2.45 14.94
C VAL A 285 -4.21 2.79 14.22
N THR A 286 -3.48 1.76 13.81
CA THR A 286 -2.34 1.93 12.90
C THR A 286 -2.13 0.71 12.02
N ALA A 287 -1.31 0.85 10.97
CA ALA A 287 -1.00 -0.21 10.04
C ALA A 287 0.52 -0.38 9.91
N VAL A 288 0.99 -1.62 9.96
CA VAL A 288 2.40 -1.98 9.85
C VAL A 288 2.60 -3.17 8.91
N VAL A 289 3.86 -3.41 8.52
CA VAL A 289 4.27 -4.64 7.82
C VAL A 289 4.77 -5.68 8.83
N PRO A 290 4.82 -7.00 8.49
CA PRO A 290 5.20 -8.05 9.43
C PRO A 290 6.52 -7.81 10.17
N PRO A 291 7.64 -7.40 9.55
CA PRO A 291 8.88 -7.13 10.27
C PRO A 291 8.73 -6.04 11.33
N LEU A 292 7.94 -5.01 11.02
CA LEU A 292 7.70 -3.91 11.96
C LEU A 292 6.79 -4.35 13.11
N ALA A 293 5.78 -5.17 12.85
CA ALA A 293 4.94 -5.76 13.89
C ALA A 293 5.76 -6.59 14.89
N GLN A 294 6.66 -7.43 14.38
CA GLN A 294 7.57 -8.23 15.23
C GLN A 294 8.48 -7.32 16.08
N LEU A 295 9.07 -6.30 15.46
CA LEU A 295 9.92 -5.34 16.17
C LEU A 295 9.13 -4.62 17.28
N TRP A 296 7.88 -4.20 17.01
CA TRP A 296 7.05 -3.55 18.01
C TRP A 296 6.66 -4.48 19.15
N CYS A 297 6.31 -5.74 18.86
CA CYS A 297 6.04 -6.73 19.91
C CYS A 297 7.25 -6.93 20.82
N ALA A 298 8.44 -7.09 20.27
CA ALA A 298 9.66 -7.22 21.06
C ALA A 298 9.99 -5.94 21.85
N ALA A 299 9.73 -4.75 21.28
CA ALA A 299 10.06 -3.48 21.89
C ALA A 299 9.29 -3.16 23.17
N THR A 300 8.16 -3.81 23.42
CA THR A 300 7.42 -3.66 24.69
C THR A 300 8.22 -4.11 25.91
N GLU A 301 9.33 -4.83 25.73
CA GLU A 301 10.22 -5.23 26.83
C GLU A 301 11.14 -4.08 27.31
N TRP A 302 11.40 -3.08 26.47
CA TRP A 302 12.34 -1.98 26.78
C TRP A 302 11.76 -0.57 26.58
N GLU A 303 10.68 -0.41 25.82
CA GLU A 303 9.97 0.86 25.65
C GLU A 303 8.83 0.95 26.67
N ALA A 304 8.80 2.03 27.43
CA ALA A 304 7.87 2.19 28.56
C ALA A 304 6.67 3.12 28.25
N ALA A 305 6.27 3.24 26.97
CA ALA A 305 5.14 4.08 26.56
C ALA A 305 3.79 3.43 26.87
N ASP A 306 2.76 4.24 27.15
CA ASP A 306 1.38 3.76 27.32
C ASP A 306 0.73 3.51 25.95
N LEU A 307 0.52 2.23 25.63
CA LEU A 307 -0.13 1.78 24.39
C LEU A 307 -1.62 1.46 24.57
N SER A 308 -2.20 1.72 25.75
CA SER A 308 -3.57 1.30 26.10
C SER A 308 -4.67 1.91 25.20
N SER A 309 -4.39 3.01 24.51
CA SER A 309 -5.29 3.58 23.52
C SER A 309 -5.36 2.78 22.21
N LEU A 310 -4.32 1.99 21.86
CA LEU A 310 -4.23 1.25 20.61
C LEU A 310 -5.20 0.06 20.62
N ARG A 311 -6.35 0.19 19.95
CA ARG A 311 -7.37 -0.86 19.88
C ARG A 311 -7.17 -1.82 18.70
N LEU A 312 -6.57 -1.35 17.58
CA LEU A 312 -6.46 -2.08 16.34
C LEU A 312 -5.09 -1.90 15.71
N LEU A 313 -4.37 -3.02 15.53
CA LEU A 313 -3.16 -3.10 14.73
C LEU A 313 -3.44 -3.87 13.45
N GLN A 314 -3.37 -3.17 12.31
CA GLN A 314 -3.43 -3.80 11.00
C GLN A 314 -2.05 -4.28 10.58
N VAL A 315 -1.95 -5.54 10.13
CA VAL A 315 -0.71 -6.09 9.57
C VAL A 315 -0.97 -6.55 8.14
N GLY A 316 -0.21 -5.98 7.19
CA GLY A 316 -0.41 -6.25 5.78
C GLY A 316 0.85 -6.03 4.96
N GLY A 317 0.69 -6.10 3.62
CA GLY A 317 1.80 -5.95 2.68
C GLY A 317 2.58 -7.23 2.43
N ALA A 318 2.63 -8.14 3.40
CA ALA A 318 3.10 -9.52 3.30
C ALA A 318 2.31 -10.39 4.28
N ARG A 319 2.40 -11.72 4.14
CA ARG A 319 1.79 -12.66 5.09
C ARG A 319 2.50 -12.56 6.44
N LEU A 320 1.74 -12.42 7.51
CA LEU A 320 2.24 -12.57 8.88
C LEU A 320 2.20 -14.05 9.26
N ALA A 321 3.35 -14.60 9.67
CA ALA A 321 3.42 -15.98 10.13
C ALA A 321 2.56 -16.18 11.38
N GLU A 322 1.91 -17.34 11.51
CA GLU A 322 0.97 -17.64 12.61
C GLU A 322 1.62 -17.46 14.00
N ILE A 323 2.89 -17.85 14.13
CA ILE A 323 3.63 -17.70 15.39
C ILE A 323 3.71 -16.23 15.82
N ASN A 324 3.99 -15.33 14.89
CA ASN A 324 4.08 -13.88 15.14
C ASN A 324 2.70 -13.25 15.32
N ALA A 325 1.68 -13.77 14.60
CA ALA A 325 0.30 -13.27 14.73
C ALA A 325 -0.25 -13.48 16.15
N LYS A 326 0.13 -14.59 16.79
CA LYS A 326 -0.24 -14.93 18.17
C LYS A 326 0.39 -14.00 19.22
N GLU A 327 1.48 -13.33 18.90
CA GLU A 327 2.21 -12.44 19.81
C GLU A 327 1.63 -11.02 19.86
N VAL A 328 0.93 -10.57 18.80
CA VAL A 328 0.50 -9.17 18.66
C VAL A 328 -0.39 -8.72 19.82
N THR A 329 -1.49 -9.42 20.05
CA THR A 329 -2.45 -9.02 21.10
C THR A 329 -1.87 -9.13 22.52
N PRO A 330 -1.14 -10.20 22.89
CA PRO A 330 -0.48 -10.27 24.19
C PRO A 330 0.55 -9.15 24.42
N ALA A 331 1.32 -8.77 23.41
CA ALA A 331 2.38 -7.79 23.55
C ALA A 331 1.86 -6.34 23.53
N LEU A 332 0.96 -6.01 22.60
CA LEU A 332 0.55 -4.63 22.33
C LEU A 332 -0.83 -4.28 22.89
N GLY A 333 -1.59 -5.25 23.40
CA GLY A 333 -2.96 -5.04 23.87
C GLY A 333 -4.00 -4.80 22.74
N ALA A 334 -3.56 -4.65 21.51
CA ALA A 334 -4.38 -4.34 20.36
C ALA A 334 -4.97 -5.59 19.69
N THR A 335 -6.16 -5.47 19.10
CA THR A 335 -6.70 -6.51 18.23
C THR A 335 -5.87 -6.56 16.93
N LEU A 336 -5.39 -7.75 16.56
CA LEU A 336 -4.77 -7.97 15.27
C LEU A 336 -5.83 -8.01 14.16
N GLN A 337 -5.63 -7.25 13.09
CA GLN A 337 -6.36 -7.41 11.84
C GLN A 337 -5.39 -7.67 10.70
N GLN A 338 -5.41 -8.88 10.12
CA GLN A 338 -4.62 -9.16 8.93
C GLN A 338 -5.28 -8.55 7.69
N VAL A 339 -4.48 -7.91 6.86
CA VAL A 339 -4.94 -7.25 5.63
C VAL A 339 -4.13 -7.76 4.44
N PHE A 340 -4.82 -8.43 3.52
CA PHE A 340 -4.25 -8.83 2.23
C PHE A 340 -4.94 -8.06 1.12
N GLY A 341 -4.17 -7.31 0.39
CA GLY A 341 -4.69 -6.51 -0.72
C GLY A 341 -3.61 -5.97 -1.63
N MET A 342 -4.04 -5.29 -2.66
CA MET A 342 -3.18 -4.73 -3.69
C MET A 342 -3.70 -3.36 -4.14
N ALA A 343 -2.81 -2.51 -4.63
CA ALA A 343 -3.16 -1.18 -5.11
C ALA A 343 -4.07 -1.23 -6.35
N GLU A 344 -4.00 -2.33 -7.08
CA GLU A 344 -4.84 -2.65 -8.25
C GLU A 344 -6.31 -2.91 -7.88
N GLY A 345 -6.60 -3.24 -6.62
CA GLY A 345 -7.98 -3.49 -6.17
C GLY A 345 -8.06 -4.38 -4.96
N LEU A 346 -8.75 -5.48 -5.02
CA LEU A 346 -9.11 -6.42 -3.97
C LEU A 346 -8.42 -6.17 -2.60
N LEU A 347 -9.22 -5.97 -1.59
CA LEU A 347 -8.79 -5.90 -0.19
C LEU A 347 -9.50 -7.00 0.58
N ASN A 348 -8.75 -7.76 1.35
CA ASN A 348 -9.26 -8.75 2.29
C ASN A 348 -8.86 -8.34 3.69
N TYR A 349 -9.80 -8.47 4.61
CA TYR A 349 -9.61 -8.18 6.03
C TYR A 349 -10.09 -9.36 6.85
N THR A 350 -9.36 -9.76 7.88
CA THR A 350 -10.00 -10.48 8.99
C THR A 350 -11.00 -9.53 9.65
N ARG A 351 -12.18 -10.04 10.04
CA ARG A 351 -13.20 -9.23 10.73
C ARG A 351 -12.87 -9.20 12.23
N LEU A 352 -13.30 -8.15 12.90
CA LEU A 352 -12.99 -7.97 14.33
C LEU A 352 -13.71 -9.02 15.19
N ASP A 353 -14.80 -9.61 14.69
CA ASP A 353 -15.57 -10.67 15.31
C ASP A 353 -15.22 -12.08 14.80
N ASP A 354 -14.22 -12.22 13.93
CA ASP A 354 -13.76 -13.53 13.48
C ASP A 354 -13.15 -14.32 14.66
N PRO A 355 -13.30 -15.65 14.68
CA PRO A 355 -12.61 -16.51 15.65
C PRO A 355 -11.10 -16.28 15.62
N VAL A 356 -10.48 -16.30 16.80
CA VAL A 356 -9.02 -16.06 16.98
C VAL A 356 -8.15 -16.91 16.06
N GLU A 357 -8.55 -18.15 15.78
CA GLU A 357 -7.85 -19.03 14.85
C GLU A 357 -7.79 -18.41 13.44
N LEU A 358 -8.89 -17.86 12.95
CA LEU A 358 -8.93 -17.20 11.63
C LEU A 358 -8.14 -15.91 11.61
N LEU A 359 -8.11 -15.14 12.72
CA LEU A 359 -7.28 -13.95 12.86
C LEU A 359 -5.79 -14.29 12.73
N HIS A 360 -5.35 -15.44 13.20
CA HIS A 360 -3.95 -15.82 13.19
C HIS A 360 -3.52 -16.55 11.92
N THR A 361 -4.42 -17.29 11.25
CA THR A 361 -4.06 -18.22 10.18
C THR A 361 -4.47 -17.78 8.79
N THR A 362 -5.30 -16.72 8.67
CA THR A 362 -5.80 -16.24 7.38
C THR A 362 -5.49 -14.77 7.14
N GLN A 363 -5.59 -14.34 5.89
CA GLN A 363 -5.47 -12.93 5.52
C GLN A 363 -6.85 -12.31 5.24
N GLY A 364 -7.88 -12.85 5.87
CA GLY A 364 -9.24 -12.32 5.83
C GLY A 364 -10.04 -12.72 4.60
N ARG A 365 -11.15 -12.03 4.40
CA ARG A 365 -12.10 -12.24 3.29
C ARG A 365 -12.37 -10.92 2.58
N PRO A 366 -12.86 -10.95 1.32
CA PRO A 366 -13.10 -9.76 0.50
C PRO A 366 -13.86 -8.66 1.23
N LEU A 367 -13.46 -7.40 0.95
CA LEU A 367 -14.06 -6.19 1.51
C LEU A 367 -15.49 -5.99 1.03
N SER A 368 -15.67 -6.03 -0.30
CA SER A 368 -16.97 -5.80 -0.93
C SER A 368 -17.73 -7.11 -1.12
N PRO A 369 -19.06 -7.13 -0.92
CA PRO A 369 -19.87 -8.28 -1.31
C PRO A 369 -19.89 -8.53 -2.83
N ASP A 370 -19.56 -7.51 -3.65
CA ASP A 370 -19.42 -7.62 -5.11
C ASP A 370 -17.96 -7.82 -5.57
N ASP A 371 -17.02 -8.10 -4.66
CA ASP A 371 -15.70 -8.62 -5.03
C ASP A 371 -15.86 -10.07 -5.50
N GLU A 372 -15.54 -10.28 -6.76
CA GLU A 372 -15.50 -11.60 -7.36
C GLU A 372 -14.07 -12.12 -7.31
N ILE A 373 -13.86 -13.28 -6.72
CA ILE A 373 -12.56 -13.97 -6.69
C ILE A 373 -12.70 -15.36 -7.29
N ARG A 374 -11.72 -15.75 -8.11
CA ARG A 374 -11.49 -17.10 -8.58
C ARG A 374 -10.11 -17.55 -8.16
N VAL A 375 -9.98 -18.82 -7.84
CA VAL A 375 -8.69 -19.46 -7.58
C VAL A 375 -8.51 -20.52 -8.64
N VAL A 376 -7.51 -20.36 -9.51
CA VAL A 376 -7.36 -21.18 -10.71
C VAL A 376 -6.01 -21.90 -10.74
N ASP A 377 -6.00 -23.06 -11.40
CA ASP A 377 -4.77 -23.81 -11.68
C ASP A 377 -3.97 -23.22 -12.88
N GLY A 378 -2.92 -23.95 -13.31
CA GLY A 378 -2.07 -23.54 -14.44
C GLY A 378 -2.80 -23.53 -15.79
N ASP A 379 -3.89 -24.26 -15.94
CA ASP A 379 -4.71 -24.35 -17.15
C ASP A 379 -5.83 -23.29 -17.15
N GLY A 380 -6.05 -22.62 -16.01
CA GLY A 380 -7.04 -21.57 -15.82
C GLY A 380 -8.40 -22.09 -15.34
N ASP A 381 -8.49 -23.35 -14.95
CA ASP A 381 -9.68 -23.94 -14.37
C ASP A 381 -9.77 -23.66 -12.85
N GLU A 382 -11.00 -23.41 -12.35
CA GLU A 382 -11.19 -23.16 -10.92
C GLU A 382 -10.87 -24.41 -10.09
N VAL A 383 -10.02 -24.26 -9.09
CA VAL A 383 -9.67 -25.31 -8.13
C VAL A 383 -10.78 -25.49 -7.07
N ARG A 384 -10.77 -26.62 -6.36
CA ARG A 384 -11.71 -26.86 -5.26
C ARG A 384 -11.39 -25.97 -4.06
N LEU A 385 -12.41 -25.71 -3.23
CA LEU A 385 -12.20 -24.98 -1.96
C LEU A 385 -11.13 -25.70 -1.11
N GLY A 386 -10.14 -24.90 -0.65
CA GLY A 386 -9.00 -25.38 0.12
C GLY A 386 -7.80 -25.81 -0.71
N GLU A 387 -7.94 -25.98 -2.01
CA GLU A 387 -6.81 -26.21 -2.93
C GLU A 387 -6.14 -24.89 -3.29
N GLU A 388 -4.85 -24.96 -3.62
CA GLU A 388 -4.03 -23.79 -3.98
C GLU A 388 -4.15 -23.49 -5.49
N GLY A 389 -4.19 -22.19 -5.81
CA GLY A 389 -4.15 -21.72 -7.18
C GLY A 389 -3.88 -20.22 -7.28
N GLU A 390 -3.78 -19.72 -8.50
CA GLU A 390 -3.62 -18.27 -8.76
C GLU A 390 -4.91 -17.53 -8.43
N LEU A 391 -4.78 -16.43 -7.69
CA LEU A 391 -5.89 -15.53 -7.39
C LEU A 391 -6.19 -14.61 -8.58
N LEU A 392 -7.40 -14.72 -9.10
CA LEU A 392 -7.99 -13.77 -10.04
C LEU A 392 -9.08 -12.96 -9.33
N THR A 393 -9.14 -11.66 -9.60
CA THR A 393 -10.10 -10.77 -8.93
C THR A 393 -10.74 -9.74 -9.86
N ARG A 394 -11.99 -9.39 -9.55
CA ARG A 394 -12.76 -8.34 -10.20
C ARG A 394 -13.73 -7.75 -9.20
N GLY A 395 -13.88 -6.44 -9.14
CA GLY A 395 -14.77 -5.82 -8.16
C GLY A 395 -14.96 -4.31 -8.38
N PRO A 396 -15.72 -3.66 -7.47
CA PRO A 396 -16.10 -2.24 -7.62
C PRO A 396 -14.94 -1.25 -7.47
N TYR A 397 -13.79 -1.71 -7.04
CA TYR A 397 -12.56 -0.91 -6.89
C TYR A 397 -11.32 -1.64 -7.43
N THR A 398 -11.50 -2.67 -8.26
CA THR A 398 -10.42 -3.34 -9.01
C THR A 398 -10.26 -2.69 -10.38
N ILE A 399 -9.07 -2.17 -10.70
CA ILE A 399 -8.79 -1.52 -11.99
C ILE A 399 -9.06 -2.46 -13.16
N ARG A 400 -9.24 -1.87 -14.36
CA ARG A 400 -9.47 -2.61 -15.61
C ARG A 400 -8.23 -2.68 -16.49
N GLY A 401 -7.16 -1.97 -16.10
CA GLY A 401 -5.86 -1.96 -16.74
C GLY A 401 -4.92 -0.97 -16.10
N TYR A 402 -3.62 -1.21 -16.25
CA TYR A 402 -2.59 -0.23 -15.90
C TYR A 402 -2.56 0.88 -16.94
N TYR A 403 -2.27 2.08 -16.48
CA TYR A 403 -2.18 3.25 -17.33
C TYR A 403 -1.05 3.12 -18.35
N ARG A 404 -1.35 3.36 -19.63
CA ARG A 404 -0.40 3.28 -20.76
C ARG A 404 0.45 2.01 -20.83
N ALA A 405 -0.14 0.86 -20.49
CA ALA A 405 0.58 -0.41 -20.48
C ALA A 405 -0.16 -1.53 -21.26
N PRO A 406 -0.50 -1.34 -22.56
CA PRO A 406 -1.36 -2.25 -23.31
C PRO A 406 -0.82 -3.67 -23.41
N GLU A 407 0.48 -3.85 -23.66
CA GLU A 407 1.11 -5.17 -23.73
C GLU A 407 1.07 -5.92 -22.40
N HIS A 408 1.26 -5.18 -21.29
CA HIS A 408 1.14 -5.76 -19.96
C HIS A 408 -0.31 -6.10 -19.64
N ASN A 409 -1.25 -5.22 -19.96
CA ASN A 409 -2.67 -5.41 -19.72
C ASN A 409 -3.22 -6.64 -20.43
N ALA A 410 -2.75 -6.93 -21.65
CA ALA A 410 -3.13 -8.14 -22.39
C ALA A 410 -2.79 -9.46 -21.66
N ARG A 411 -1.85 -9.44 -20.72
CA ARG A 411 -1.45 -10.61 -19.92
C ARG A 411 -1.99 -10.57 -18.49
N ALA A 412 -2.13 -9.36 -17.95
CA ALA A 412 -2.52 -9.16 -16.56
C ALA A 412 -4.05 -9.21 -16.35
N PHE A 413 -4.83 -9.16 -17.42
CA PHE A 413 -6.29 -9.23 -17.35
C PHE A 413 -6.83 -10.31 -18.27
N THR A 414 -7.84 -11.05 -17.78
CA THR A 414 -8.56 -12.04 -18.59
C THR A 414 -9.53 -11.35 -19.55
N PRO A 415 -9.98 -12.02 -20.63
CA PRO A 415 -10.97 -11.45 -21.57
C PRO A 415 -12.29 -11.04 -20.91
N ASP A 416 -12.71 -11.73 -19.85
CA ASP A 416 -13.90 -11.41 -19.03
C ASP A 416 -13.61 -10.41 -17.92
N GLY A 417 -12.38 -9.87 -17.85
CA GLY A 417 -11.97 -8.70 -17.08
C GLY A 417 -11.57 -8.98 -15.63
N PHE A 418 -11.15 -10.19 -15.31
CA PHE A 418 -10.46 -10.45 -14.04
C PHE A 418 -9.01 -10.01 -14.12
N TYR A 419 -8.53 -9.40 -13.05
CA TYR A 419 -7.12 -9.11 -12.83
C TYR A 419 -6.41 -10.36 -12.28
N ARG A 420 -5.30 -10.75 -12.90
CA ARG A 420 -4.41 -11.82 -12.45
C ARG A 420 -3.40 -11.26 -11.46
N SER A 421 -3.58 -11.56 -10.18
CA SER A 421 -2.73 -10.97 -9.14
C SER A 421 -1.30 -11.53 -9.14
N GLY A 422 -1.14 -12.77 -9.61
CA GLY A 422 0.09 -13.54 -9.49
C GLY A 422 0.36 -14.02 -8.06
N ASP A 423 -0.59 -13.86 -7.15
CA ASP A 423 -0.54 -14.43 -5.80
C ASP A 423 -1.13 -15.83 -5.82
N LEU A 424 -0.51 -16.77 -5.11
CA LEU A 424 -1.02 -18.11 -4.84
C LEU A 424 -1.79 -18.08 -3.54
N VAL A 425 -3.02 -18.58 -3.58
CA VAL A 425 -3.92 -18.57 -2.43
C VAL A 425 -4.72 -19.86 -2.31
N ARG A 426 -5.25 -20.10 -1.11
CA ARG A 426 -6.31 -21.07 -0.86
C ARG A 426 -7.53 -20.35 -0.33
N ARG A 427 -8.71 -20.61 -0.91
CA ARG A 427 -9.98 -20.09 -0.42
C ARG A 427 -10.62 -21.11 0.51
N LEU A 428 -10.90 -20.72 1.75
CA LEU A 428 -11.55 -21.57 2.74
C LEU A 428 -13.09 -21.57 2.57
N PRO A 429 -13.79 -22.60 3.09
CA PRO A 429 -15.27 -22.62 3.11
C PRO A 429 -15.89 -21.42 3.84
N SER A 430 -15.20 -20.83 4.79
CA SER A 430 -15.59 -19.59 5.50
C SER A 430 -15.50 -18.32 4.64
N GLY A 431 -14.99 -18.43 3.40
CA GLY A 431 -14.73 -17.31 2.51
C GLY A 431 -13.39 -16.61 2.73
N HIS A 432 -12.66 -16.98 3.78
CA HIS A 432 -11.32 -16.43 4.05
C HIS A 432 -10.30 -16.93 3.04
N VAL A 433 -9.30 -16.10 2.80
CA VAL A 433 -8.17 -16.38 1.92
C VAL A 433 -6.91 -16.62 2.76
N VAL A 434 -6.19 -17.68 2.42
CA VAL A 434 -4.85 -17.96 2.95
C VAL A 434 -3.86 -17.74 1.83
N VAL A 435 -2.98 -16.77 1.97
CA VAL A 435 -1.90 -16.51 1.00
C VAL A 435 -0.82 -17.58 1.19
N SER A 436 -0.49 -18.29 0.11
CA SER A 436 0.53 -19.34 0.10
C SER A 436 1.85 -18.87 -0.50
N GLY A 437 1.84 -17.73 -1.22
CA GLY A 437 3.02 -17.16 -1.85
C GLY A 437 2.71 -16.43 -3.15
N ARG A 438 3.74 -16.28 -3.98
CA ARG A 438 3.62 -15.67 -5.31
C ARG A 438 4.15 -16.59 -6.38
N ILE A 439 3.53 -16.60 -7.55
CA ILE A 439 3.99 -17.37 -8.71
C ILE A 439 5.46 -17.08 -9.03
N LYS A 440 5.90 -15.83 -8.85
CA LYS A 440 7.29 -15.40 -9.09
C LYS A 440 8.28 -15.81 -8.01
N ASP A 441 7.79 -16.12 -6.82
CA ASP A 441 8.60 -16.47 -5.64
C ASP A 441 8.49 -17.97 -5.33
N VAL A 442 7.98 -18.76 -6.28
CA VAL A 442 8.07 -20.22 -6.26
C VAL A 442 9.45 -20.62 -6.77
N ILE A 443 10.13 -21.48 -6.02
CA ILE A 443 11.41 -22.05 -6.42
C ILE A 443 11.13 -23.33 -7.22
N ASN A 444 11.60 -23.38 -8.46
CA ASN A 444 11.45 -24.58 -9.31
C ASN A 444 12.68 -25.47 -9.19
N ARG A 445 12.62 -26.43 -8.26
CA ARG A 445 13.71 -27.34 -7.94
C ARG A 445 13.47 -28.71 -8.56
N GLY A 446 14.15 -28.99 -9.69
CA GLY A 446 14.05 -30.29 -10.34
C GLY A 446 12.65 -30.62 -10.88
N GLY A 447 11.86 -29.59 -11.22
CA GLY A 447 10.47 -29.74 -11.65
C GLY A 447 9.43 -29.66 -10.53
N GLU A 448 9.88 -29.63 -9.25
CA GLU A 448 9.01 -29.43 -8.10
C GLU A 448 8.92 -27.95 -7.74
N ASN A 449 7.70 -27.47 -7.51
CA ASN A 449 7.42 -26.09 -7.09
C ASN A 449 7.44 -25.98 -5.57
N ILE A 450 8.29 -25.10 -5.04
CA ILE A 450 8.46 -24.87 -3.60
C ILE A 450 8.04 -23.44 -3.28
N SER A 451 7.04 -23.28 -2.44
CA SER A 451 6.64 -21.97 -1.90
C SER A 451 7.72 -21.46 -0.94
N CYS A 452 8.26 -20.28 -1.24
CA CYS A 452 9.18 -19.60 -0.33
C CYS A 452 8.51 -19.32 1.01
N ASP A 453 7.27 -18.84 0.99
CA ASP A 453 6.54 -18.42 2.20
C ASP A 453 6.24 -19.61 3.12
N GLU A 454 5.93 -20.80 2.56
CA GLU A 454 5.77 -22.04 3.34
C GLU A 454 7.07 -22.43 4.04
N LEU A 455 8.19 -22.39 3.30
CA LEU A 455 9.49 -22.73 3.87
C LEU A 455 9.92 -21.71 4.93
N GLU A 456 9.71 -20.42 4.71
CA GLU A 456 9.99 -19.35 5.67
C GLU A 456 9.19 -19.53 6.97
N GLU A 457 7.90 -19.87 6.87
CA GLU A 457 7.06 -20.14 8.05
C GLU A 457 7.61 -21.30 8.90
N HIS A 458 8.03 -22.37 8.23
CA HIS A 458 8.63 -23.51 8.94
C HIS A 458 9.99 -23.18 9.55
N LEU A 459 10.82 -22.35 8.90
CA LEU A 459 12.11 -21.89 9.40
C LEU A 459 11.96 -20.98 10.62
N LEU A 460 10.97 -20.07 10.61
CA LEU A 460 10.67 -19.16 11.73
C LEU A 460 10.25 -19.91 13.01
N ALA A 461 9.76 -21.12 12.90
CA ALA A 461 9.45 -21.94 14.07
C ALA A 461 10.68 -22.56 14.73
N HIS A 462 11.89 -22.41 14.17
CA HIS A 462 13.12 -22.90 14.78
C HIS A 462 13.58 -21.95 15.91
N PRO A 463 13.91 -22.45 17.12
CA PRO A 463 14.17 -21.59 18.29
C PRO A 463 15.31 -20.57 18.12
N ALA A 464 16.29 -20.86 17.27
CA ALA A 464 17.42 -19.97 17.00
C ALA A 464 17.15 -18.98 15.86
N VAL A 465 16.02 -19.09 15.12
CA VAL A 465 15.74 -18.28 13.93
C VAL A 465 14.82 -17.12 14.30
N ARG A 466 15.33 -15.91 14.15
CA ARG A 466 14.60 -14.67 14.38
C ARG A 466 13.87 -14.19 13.13
N HIS A 467 14.56 -14.21 11.98
CA HIS A 467 13.98 -13.93 10.68
C HIS A 467 14.49 -14.93 9.65
N ALA A 468 13.66 -15.22 8.65
CA ALA A 468 13.99 -16.12 7.56
C ALA A 468 13.51 -15.56 6.23
N ALA A 469 14.28 -15.81 5.18
CA ALA A 469 13.87 -15.62 3.80
C ALA A 469 14.35 -16.80 2.97
N ALA A 470 13.54 -17.25 2.01
CA ALA A 470 13.88 -18.29 1.07
C ALA A 470 13.92 -17.75 -0.36
N VAL A 471 14.95 -18.14 -1.12
CA VAL A 471 15.10 -17.75 -2.53
C VAL A 471 15.63 -18.92 -3.36
N GLY A 472 15.19 -18.98 -4.63
CA GLY A 472 15.80 -19.88 -5.62
C GLY A 472 17.11 -19.28 -6.13
N LEU A 473 18.16 -20.11 -6.16
CA LEU A 473 19.43 -19.80 -6.81
C LEU A 473 19.62 -20.70 -8.01
N PRO A 474 20.17 -20.20 -9.13
CA PRO A 474 20.43 -21.02 -10.30
C PRO A 474 21.27 -22.26 -9.96
N ASP A 475 20.89 -23.42 -10.45
CA ASP A 475 21.61 -24.69 -10.32
C ASP A 475 21.57 -25.47 -11.64
N PRO A 476 22.72 -25.90 -12.18
CA PRO A 476 22.77 -26.56 -13.49
C PRO A 476 22.04 -27.90 -13.55
N ALA A 477 21.88 -28.60 -12.42
CA ALA A 477 21.26 -29.93 -12.36
C ALA A 477 19.76 -29.85 -11.99
N LEU A 478 19.39 -28.90 -11.15
CA LEU A 478 18.05 -28.79 -10.58
C LEU A 478 17.23 -27.64 -11.19
N GLY A 479 17.82 -26.82 -12.08
CA GLY A 479 17.24 -25.55 -12.52
C GLY A 479 17.43 -24.48 -11.43
N GLU A 480 16.81 -24.67 -10.28
CA GLU A 480 17.04 -23.86 -9.07
C GLU A 480 17.32 -24.75 -7.85
N LYS A 481 18.13 -24.26 -6.93
CA LYS A 481 18.33 -24.81 -5.59
C LYS A 481 17.78 -23.86 -4.54
N VAL A 482 17.35 -24.43 -3.43
CA VAL A 482 16.74 -23.69 -2.32
C VAL A 482 17.82 -23.08 -1.44
N CYS A 483 17.86 -21.75 -1.33
CA CYS A 483 18.69 -21.04 -0.38
C CYS A 483 17.82 -20.44 0.72
N ALA A 484 18.08 -20.81 1.97
CA ALA A 484 17.48 -20.16 3.16
C ALA A 484 18.48 -19.16 3.74
N VAL A 485 18.05 -17.90 3.88
CA VAL A 485 18.80 -16.82 4.50
C VAL A 485 18.20 -16.58 5.89
N LEU A 486 19.00 -16.72 6.94
CA LEU A 486 18.55 -16.70 8.32
C LEU A 486 19.21 -15.56 9.10
N VAL A 487 18.40 -14.85 9.88
CA VAL A 487 18.85 -14.01 10.98
C VAL A 487 18.67 -14.82 12.25
N VAL A 488 19.75 -15.05 12.98
CA VAL A 488 19.73 -15.93 14.15
C VAL A 488 20.30 -15.24 15.39
N ASP A 489 19.74 -15.58 16.55
CA ASP A 489 20.27 -15.18 17.83
C ASP A 489 21.31 -16.23 18.30
N GLY A 490 22.57 -15.82 18.41
CA GLY A 490 23.67 -16.69 18.82
C GLY A 490 24.33 -17.47 17.69
N GLU A 491 24.54 -18.77 17.87
CA GLU A 491 25.25 -19.62 16.92
C GLU A 491 24.34 -20.05 15.76
N MET A 492 24.88 -19.99 14.54
CA MET A 492 24.16 -20.38 13.32
C MET A 492 23.92 -21.89 13.30
N PRO A 493 22.68 -22.37 13.21
CA PRO A 493 22.41 -23.80 13.02
C PRO A 493 23.06 -24.32 11.73
N THR A 494 23.52 -25.55 11.77
CA THR A 494 24.04 -26.20 10.56
C THR A 494 22.92 -26.55 9.58
N LEU A 495 23.25 -26.73 8.31
CA LEU A 495 22.29 -27.17 7.30
C LEU A 495 21.64 -28.52 7.66
N ALA A 496 22.40 -29.42 8.29
CA ALA A 496 21.90 -30.73 8.72
C ALA A 496 20.86 -30.60 9.87
N GLU A 497 21.10 -29.74 10.83
CA GLU A 497 20.16 -29.46 11.92
C GLU A 497 18.86 -28.83 11.39
N ILE A 498 18.95 -27.84 10.53
CA ILE A 498 17.76 -27.24 9.89
C ILE A 498 16.99 -28.27 9.07
N LYS A 499 17.66 -29.09 8.26
CA LYS A 499 16.98 -30.15 7.50
C LYS A 499 16.28 -31.15 8.42
N THR A 500 16.93 -31.57 9.50
CA THR A 500 16.35 -32.47 10.49
C THR A 500 15.14 -31.86 11.17
N PHE A 501 15.23 -30.59 11.57
CA PHE A 501 14.14 -29.84 12.17
C PHE A 501 12.93 -29.71 11.22
N LEU A 502 13.16 -29.32 9.97
CA LEU A 502 12.11 -29.16 8.97
C LEU A 502 11.45 -30.50 8.61
N ALA A 503 12.22 -31.57 8.48
CA ALA A 503 11.70 -32.92 8.25
C ALA A 503 10.83 -33.41 9.41
N ALA A 504 11.24 -33.14 10.66
CA ALA A 504 10.45 -33.46 11.86
C ALA A 504 9.10 -32.70 11.91
N ARG A 505 9.01 -31.55 11.26
CA ARG A 505 7.78 -30.76 11.08
C ARG A 505 6.92 -31.22 9.90
N GLY A 506 7.32 -32.30 9.22
CA GLY A 506 6.56 -32.89 8.10
C GLY A 506 6.84 -32.30 6.73
N LEU A 507 7.86 -31.45 6.57
CA LEU A 507 8.22 -30.92 5.26
C LEU A 507 8.75 -32.02 4.33
N ALA A 508 8.28 -32.03 3.09
CA ALA A 508 8.78 -32.96 2.09
C ALA A 508 10.27 -32.71 1.79
N THR A 509 11.02 -33.77 1.51
CA THR A 509 12.49 -33.72 1.33
C THR A 509 12.93 -32.78 0.21
N TYR A 510 12.14 -32.64 -0.86
CA TYR A 510 12.46 -31.74 -1.96
C TYR A 510 12.34 -30.25 -1.58
N LYS A 511 11.58 -29.91 -0.53
CA LYS A 511 11.42 -28.55 0.00
C LYS A 511 12.55 -28.13 0.94
N LEU A 512 13.40 -29.05 1.36
CA LEU A 512 14.47 -28.75 2.31
C LEU A 512 15.54 -27.88 1.65
N PRO A 513 16.10 -26.88 2.36
CA PRO A 513 17.10 -25.98 1.81
C PRO A 513 18.37 -26.73 1.40
N ASP A 514 18.96 -26.35 0.27
CA ASP A 514 20.25 -26.85 -0.22
C ASP A 514 21.41 -26.01 0.33
N VAL A 515 21.15 -24.74 0.61
CA VAL A 515 22.13 -23.77 1.11
C VAL A 515 21.54 -23.00 2.28
N LEU A 516 22.33 -22.78 3.33
CA LEU A 516 22.04 -21.83 4.40
C LEU A 516 23.00 -20.64 4.32
N ARG A 517 22.46 -19.46 4.59
CA ARG A 517 23.23 -18.23 4.74
C ARG A 517 22.83 -17.52 6.02
N ARG A 518 23.82 -16.95 6.69
CA ARG A 518 23.60 -16.02 7.79
C ARG A 518 23.51 -14.60 7.24
N SER A 519 22.57 -13.83 7.76
CA SER A 519 22.54 -12.38 7.58
C SER A 519 22.34 -11.72 8.94
N ASP A 520 22.89 -10.54 9.13
CA ASP A 520 22.64 -9.75 10.35
C ASP A 520 21.25 -9.10 10.29
N GLN A 521 20.78 -8.78 9.07
CA GLN A 521 19.43 -8.30 8.79
C GLN A 521 19.02 -8.66 7.35
N LEU A 522 17.72 -8.88 7.12
CA LEU A 522 17.21 -9.09 5.79
C LEU A 522 17.03 -7.74 5.06
N PRO A 523 17.45 -7.62 3.78
CA PRO A 523 17.20 -6.42 2.99
C PRO A 523 15.70 -6.21 2.82
N ILE A 524 15.26 -4.95 2.90
CA ILE A 524 13.86 -4.56 2.76
C ILE A 524 13.66 -3.60 1.59
N THR A 525 12.51 -3.71 0.94
CA THR A 525 12.07 -2.79 -0.11
C THR A 525 11.62 -1.46 0.50
N ALA A 526 11.40 -0.46 -0.37
CA ALA A 526 10.86 0.85 -0.01
C ALA A 526 9.53 0.84 0.77
N VAL A 527 8.79 -0.26 0.70
CA VAL A 527 7.50 -0.47 1.40
C VAL A 527 7.63 -1.42 2.60
N GLY A 528 8.85 -1.71 3.05
CA GLY A 528 9.12 -2.53 4.23
C GLY A 528 8.99 -4.05 4.02
N LYS A 529 8.88 -4.54 2.77
CA LYS A 529 8.87 -5.98 2.47
C LYS A 529 10.28 -6.50 2.29
N ILE A 530 10.50 -7.80 2.55
CA ILE A 530 11.79 -8.46 2.27
C ILE A 530 12.11 -8.34 0.77
N ASP A 531 13.31 -7.87 0.45
CA ASP A 531 13.80 -7.75 -0.93
C ASP A 531 14.48 -9.06 -1.38
N LYS A 532 13.66 -10.00 -1.85
CA LYS A 532 14.15 -11.29 -2.37
C LYS A 532 15.06 -11.13 -3.60
N LYS A 533 14.96 -10.01 -4.34
CA LYS A 533 15.85 -9.73 -5.48
C LYS A 533 17.26 -9.38 -4.99
N ALA A 534 17.38 -8.54 -3.97
CA ALA A 534 18.66 -8.25 -3.34
C ALA A 534 19.30 -9.53 -2.80
N LEU A 535 18.53 -10.37 -2.09
CA LEU A 535 19.00 -11.65 -1.56
C LEU A 535 19.50 -12.62 -2.66
N ARG A 536 18.86 -12.64 -3.84
CA ARG A 536 19.33 -13.44 -4.99
C ARG A 536 20.62 -12.88 -5.61
N ALA A 537 20.80 -11.56 -5.59
CA ALA A 537 21.98 -10.90 -6.16
C ALA A 537 23.22 -11.03 -5.28
N GLU A 538 23.06 -11.15 -3.97
CA GLU A 538 24.14 -11.39 -3.00
C GLU A 538 24.54 -12.87 -2.94
N ALA A 539 23.87 -13.72 -3.65
CA ALA A 539 24.02 -15.17 -3.68
C ALA A 539 24.90 -15.63 -4.84
#